data_e945017cc401f74bed071408a91ac105
#
_entry.id   e945017cc401f74bed071408a91ac105
#
_cell.length_a   1.000
_cell.length_b   1.000
_cell.length_c   1.000
_cell.angle_alpha   90.00
_cell.angle_beta   90.00
_cell.angle_gamma   90.00
#
_symmetry.space_group_name_H-M   'P 1'
#
loop_
_entity.id
_entity.type
_entity.pdbx_description
1 polymer ?
#
loop_
_entity_poly.entity_id
_entity_poly.type
_entity_poly.pdbx_seq_one_letter_code
_entity_poly.pdbx_strand_id
1 'polypeptide(L)'
;MHAQTLLVVGDSISAEYGLKRGSGWVQLLSERLRQSHPQIEVVNASISGDTSSGGRARLPVLLKRHQPKWLLLELGANDALRVLPLNALRDNLNAIVRSAQQQGARVLLIGIQAPPNYGKRYA
;
A
#
# COMPACT_ATOMS: atom_id res chain seq x y z
N MET A 1 22.37 -8.14 -13.48
CA MET A 1 21.05 -8.48 -12.98
C MET A 1 20.27 -7.23 -12.61
N HIS A 2 19.05 -7.09 -13.10
CA HIS A 2 18.24 -5.94 -12.74
C HIS A 2 17.69 -6.10 -11.34
N ALA A 3 17.69 -5.00 -10.57
CA ALA A 3 17.03 -4.98 -9.27
C ALA A 3 15.53 -5.23 -9.45
N GLN A 4 14.95 -5.98 -8.54
CA GLN A 4 13.50 -6.22 -8.51
C GLN A 4 12.88 -5.28 -7.52
N THR A 5 11.83 -4.59 -7.92
CA THR A 5 11.18 -3.58 -7.08
C THR A 5 9.97 -4.16 -6.36
N LEU A 6 9.92 -3.91 -5.06
CA LEU A 6 8.75 -4.11 -4.22
C LEU A 6 8.18 -2.73 -3.92
N LEU A 7 7.00 -2.45 -4.47
CA LEU A 7 6.33 -1.16 -4.29
C LEU A 7 5.33 -1.24 -3.14
N VAL A 8 5.40 -0.30 -2.22
CA VAL A 8 4.43 -0.17 -1.13
C VAL A 8 3.54 1.03 -1.41
N VAL A 9 2.24 0.79 -1.47
CA VAL A 9 1.22 1.83 -1.60
C VAL A 9 0.32 1.75 -0.38
N GLY A 10 0.43 2.74 0.48
CA GLY A 10 -0.30 2.79 1.73
C GLY A 10 -0.57 4.21 2.19
N ASP A 11 -1.04 4.33 3.41
CA ASP A 11 -1.39 5.60 4.04
C ASP A 11 -0.42 5.97 5.17
N SER A 12 -0.89 6.68 6.19
CA SER A 12 -0.05 7.12 7.31
C SER A 12 0.61 5.97 8.08
N ILE A 13 -0.01 4.79 8.11
CA ILE A 13 0.56 3.63 8.79
C ILE A 13 1.88 3.23 8.11
N SER A 14 1.93 3.31 6.80
CA SER A 14 3.12 2.95 6.01
C SER A 14 4.05 4.13 5.77
N ALA A 15 3.57 5.38 5.90
CA ALA A 15 4.32 6.59 5.63
C ALA A 15 5.09 7.13 6.85
N GLU A 16 5.15 6.38 7.94
CA GLU A 16 5.82 6.75 9.19
C GLU A 16 5.23 8.00 9.87
N TYR A 17 3.97 8.32 9.62
CA TYR A 17 3.32 9.47 10.26
C TYR A 17 3.32 9.32 11.79
N GLY A 18 3.85 10.35 12.47
CA GLY A 18 3.93 10.35 13.93
C GLY A 18 5.03 9.47 14.51
N LEU A 19 5.83 8.82 13.67
CA LEU A 19 6.92 7.96 14.10
C LEU A 19 8.27 8.61 13.80
N LYS A 20 9.29 8.19 14.55
CA LYS A 20 10.66 8.56 14.23
C LYS A 20 11.01 8.03 12.84
N ARG A 21 11.63 8.86 12.01
CA ARG A 21 12.03 8.46 10.67
C ARG A 21 12.93 7.23 10.71
N GLY A 22 12.59 6.23 9.89
CA GLY A 22 13.33 4.98 9.82
C GLY A 22 12.82 3.91 10.80
N SER A 23 11.82 4.21 11.63
CA SER A 23 11.27 3.26 12.61
C SER A 23 9.98 2.59 12.15
N GLY A 24 9.45 2.97 10.98
CA GLY A 24 8.22 2.38 10.46
C GLY A 24 8.43 0.97 9.92
N TRP A 25 7.32 0.25 9.72
CA TRP A 25 7.37 -1.14 9.30
C TRP A 25 8.00 -1.32 7.90
N VAL A 26 7.79 -0.36 6.99
CA VAL A 26 8.36 -0.45 5.64
C VAL A 26 9.88 -0.37 5.68
N GLN A 27 10.42 0.53 6.50
CA GLN A 27 11.87 0.64 6.66
C GLN A 27 12.47 -0.62 7.29
N LEU A 28 11.79 -1.18 8.30
CA LEU A 28 12.23 -2.43 8.93
C LEU A 28 12.22 -3.58 7.92
N LEU A 29 11.18 -3.65 7.07
CA LEU A 29 11.10 -4.63 6.01
C LEU A 29 12.26 -4.46 5.01
N SER A 30 12.53 -3.22 4.60
CA SER A 30 13.60 -2.90 3.67
C SER A 30 14.96 -3.37 4.21
N GLU A 31 15.24 -3.09 5.48
CA GLU A 31 16.48 -3.51 6.13
C GLU A 31 16.60 -5.03 6.18
N ARG A 32 15.51 -5.71 6.50
CA ARG A 32 15.50 -7.18 6.57
C ARG A 32 15.74 -7.80 5.20
N LEU A 33 15.10 -7.28 4.17
CA LEU A 33 15.30 -7.76 2.81
C LEU A 33 16.70 -7.50 2.29
N ARG A 34 17.30 -6.39 2.69
CA ARG A 34 18.68 -6.09 2.30
C ARG A 34 19.65 -7.16 2.76
N GLN A 35 19.40 -7.77 3.92
CA GLN A 35 20.24 -8.84 4.46
C GLN A 35 20.02 -10.17 3.75
N SER A 36 18.77 -10.50 3.41
CA SER A 36 18.41 -11.82 2.84
C SER A 36 18.27 -11.81 1.33
N HIS A 37 17.79 -10.70 0.75
CA HIS A 37 17.52 -10.56 -0.68
C HIS A 37 17.97 -9.19 -1.17
N PRO A 38 19.30 -8.95 -1.27
CA PRO A 38 19.81 -7.61 -1.59
C PRO A 38 19.43 -7.10 -2.97
N GLN A 39 18.96 -7.97 -3.87
CA GLN A 39 18.49 -7.56 -5.20
C GLN A 39 17.10 -6.95 -5.18
N ILE A 40 16.38 -7.02 -4.04
CA ILE A 40 15.04 -6.42 -3.94
C ILE A 40 15.17 -4.98 -3.42
N GLU A 41 14.65 -4.05 -4.20
CA GLU A 41 14.55 -2.64 -3.82
C GLU A 41 13.14 -2.36 -3.34
N VAL A 42 13.01 -1.83 -2.11
CA VAL A 42 11.72 -1.43 -1.54
C VAL A 42 11.50 0.05 -1.81
N VAL A 43 10.40 0.37 -2.50
CA VAL A 43 10.00 1.76 -2.76
C VAL A 43 8.71 2.01 -1.99
N ASN A 44 8.77 2.94 -1.03
CA ASN A 44 7.60 3.32 -0.24
C ASN A 44 6.95 4.56 -0.85
N ALA A 45 5.82 4.34 -1.54
CA ALA A 45 5.04 5.40 -2.15
C ALA A 45 3.79 5.73 -1.34
N SER A 46 3.85 5.53 -0.03
CA SER A 46 2.72 5.77 0.87
C SER A 46 2.55 7.26 1.14
N ILE A 47 1.29 7.68 1.29
CA ILE A 47 0.94 9.08 1.57
C ILE A 47 0.00 9.13 2.77
N SER A 48 0.36 9.92 3.79
CA SER A 48 -0.50 10.12 4.95
C SER A 48 -1.85 10.69 4.56
N GLY A 49 -2.92 10.12 5.11
CA GLY A 49 -4.28 10.56 4.82
C GLY A 49 -4.88 9.99 3.55
N ASP A 50 -4.13 9.19 2.79
CA ASP A 50 -4.62 8.67 1.51
C ASP A 50 -5.76 7.67 1.69
N THR A 51 -6.71 7.75 0.76
CA THR A 51 -7.84 6.80 0.67
C THR A 51 -7.59 5.80 -0.45
N SER A 52 -8.47 4.81 -0.57
CA SER A 52 -8.43 3.86 -1.68
C SER A 52 -8.57 4.56 -3.03
N SER A 53 -9.40 5.62 -3.10
CA SER A 53 -9.56 6.43 -4.31
C SER A 53 -8.26 7.14 -4.70
N GLY A 54 -7.58 7.72 -3.73
CA GLY A 54 -6.29 8.37 -3.96
C GLY A 54 -5.23 7.40 -4.45
N GLY A 55 -5.15 6.22 -3.83
CA GLY A 55 -4.22 5.18 -4.26
C GLY A 55 -4.50 4.71 -5.68
N ARG A 56 -5.79 4.52 -6.02
CA ARG A 56 -6.19 4.14 -7.37
C ARG A 56 -5.80 5.19 -8.41
N ALA A 57 -5.98 6.47 -8.07
CA ALA A 57 -5.70 7.57 -8.99
C ALA A 57 -4.21 7.68 -9.33
N ARG A 58 -3.32 7.46 -8.37
CA ARG A 58 -1.86 7.61 -8.56
C ARG A 58 -1.15 6.34 -8.99
N LEU A 59 -1.84 5.20 -8.94
CA LEU A 59 -1.21 3.91 -9.23
C LEU A 59 -0.64 3.79 -10.65
N PRO A 60 -1.33 4.23 -11.74
CA PRO A 60 -0.79 4.06 -13.08
C PRO A 60 0.61 4.68 -13.27
N VAL A 61 0.83 5.87 -12.72
CA VAL A 61 2.14 6.52 -12.78
C VAL A 61 3.19 5.72 -12.03
N LEU A 62 2.83 5.20 -10.85
CA LEU A 62 3.74 4.41 -10.04
C LEU A 62 4.13 3.09 -10.72
N LEU A 63 3.15 2.41 -11.32
CA LEU A 63 3.41 1.17 -12.05
C LEU A 63 4.33 1.40 -13.24
N LYS A 64 4.09 2.48 -13.99
CA LYS A 64 4.92 2.82 -15.14
C LYS A 64 6.35 3.17 -14.73
N ARG A 65 6.49 3.95 -13.66
CA ARG A 65 7.79 4.43 -13.19
C ARG A 65 8.64 3.32 -12.60
N HIS A 66 8.03 2.47 -11.76
CA HIS A 66 8.78 1.49 -10.97
C HIS A 66 8.75 0.09 -11.53
N GLN A 67 7.75 -0.25 -12.35
CA GLN A 67 7.57 -1.59 -12.92
C GLN A 67 7.78 -2.69 -11.86
N PRO A 68 7.01 -2.63 -10.73
CA PRO A 68 7.26 -3.50 -9.60
C PRO A 68 6.94 -4.95 -9.91
N LYS A 69 7.70 -5.85 -9.30
CA LYS A 69 7.38 -7.27 -9.30
C LYS A 69 6.37 -7.61 -8.22
N TRP A 70 6.39 -6.86 -7.13
CA TRP A 70 5.46 -7.01 -6.00
C TRP A 70 4.85 -5.68 -5.62
N LEU A 71 3.59 -5.71 -5.23
CA LEU A 71 2.88 -4.57 -4.68
C LEU A 71 2.33 -4.95 -3.31
N LEU A 72 2.76 -4.24 -2.27
CA LEU A 72 2.14 -4.31 -0.95
C LEU A 72 1.15 -3.16 -0.85
N LEU A 73 -0.12 -3.50 -0.65
CA LEU A 73 -1.23 -2.54 -0.63
C LEU A 73 -1.81 -2.44 0.78
N GLU A 74 -1.71 -1.26 1.39
CA GLU A 74 -2.22 -0.99 2.73
C GLU A 74 -3.04 0.30 2.68
N LEU A 75 -4.30 0.21 2.29
CA LEU A 75 -5.24 1.32 2.21
C LEU A 75 -6.60 0.91 2.77
N GLY A 76 -7.41 1.87 3.15
CA GLY A 76 -8.76 1.65 3.65
C GLY A 76 -9.01 2.27 5.02
N ALA A 77 -7.98 2.54 5.82
CA ALA A 77 -8.15 3.15 7.14
C ALA A 77 -8.80 4.53 7.03
N ASN A 78 -8.36 5.34 6.07
CA ASN A 78 -8.92 6.69 5.89
C ASN A 78 -10.31 6.65 5.25
N ASP A 79 -10.60 5.64 4.42
CA ASP A 79 -11.97 5.40 3.96
C ASP A 79 -12.90 5.14 5.15
N ALA A 80 -12.46 4.31 6.09
CA ALA A 80 -13.23 4.00 7.30
C ALA A 80 -13.37 5.22 8.21
N LEU A 81 -12.29 5.97 8.45
CA LEU A 81 -12.32 7.18 9.27
C LEU A 81 -13.28 8.23 8.72
N ARG A 82 -13.41 8.33 7.41
CA ARG A 82 -14.31 9.26 6.74
C ARG A 82 -15.70 8.66 6.50
N VAL A 83 -15.89 7.40 6.90
CA VAL A 83 -17.13 6.64 6.71
C VAL A 83 -17.57 6.68 5.23
N LEU A 84 -16.62 6.46 4.32
CA LEU A 84 -16.89 6.42 2.90
C LEU A 84 -17.58 5.09 2.53
N PRO A 85 -18.32 5.05 1.40
CA PRO A 85 -19.06 3.83 1.05
C PRO A 85 -18.17 2.60 0.91
N LEU A 86 -18.57 1.51 1.54
CA LEU A 86 -17.83 0.24 1.50
C LEU A 86 -17.69 -0.28 0.06
N ASN A 87 -18.73 -0.09 -0.76
CA ASN A 87 -18.69 -0.52 -2.16
C ASN A 87 -17.60 0.23 -2.94
N ALA A 88 -17.45 1.52 -2.69
CA ALA A 88 -16.41 2.33 -3.33
C ALA A 88 -15.01 1.86 -2.90
N LEU A 89 -14.83 1.55 -1.63
CA LEU A 89 -13.58 1.00 -1.12
C LEU A 89 -13.24 -0.31 -1.83
N ARG A 90 -14.21 -1.22 -1.92
CA ARG A 90 -14.03 -2.51 -2.60
C ARG A 90 -13.65 -2.31 -4.06
N ASP A 91 -14.37 -1.45 -4.77
CA ASP A 91 -14.12 -1.20 -6.20
C ASP A 91 -12.73 -0.61 -6.43
N ASN A 92 -12.31 0.32 -5.57
CA ASN A 92 -11.00 0.94 -5.67
C ASN A 92 -9.87 -0.06 -5.41
N LEU A 93 -10.01 -0.89 -4.37
CA LEU A 93 -9.00 -1.91 -4.07
C LEU A 93 -8.92 -2.96 -5.19
N ASN A 94 -10.07 -3.39 -5.71
CA ASN A 94 -10.11 -4.34 -6.82
C ASN A 94 -9.46 -3.75 -8.07
N ALA A 95 -9.70 -2.48 -8.38
CA ALA A 95 -9.10 -1.82 -9.53
C ALA A 95 -7.57 -1.74 -9.39
N ILE A 96 -7.08 -1.43 -8.19
CA ILE A 96 -5.65 -1.39 -7.91
C ILE A 96 -5.02 -2.77 -8.12
N VAL A 97 -5.61 -3.81 -7.54
CA VAL A 97 -5.11 -5.17 -7.65
C VAL A 97 -5.06 -5.62 -9.10
N ARG A 98 -6.15 -5.41 -9.86
CA ARG A 98 -6.21 -5.79 -11.28
C ARG A 98 -5.17 -5.05 -12.11
N SER A 99 -5.01 -3.76 -11.91
CA SER A 99 -4.03 -2.96 -12.65
C SER A 99 -2.61 -3.46 -12.41
N ALA A 100 -2.28 -3.77 -11.15
CA ALA A 100 -0.95 -4.30 -10.82
C ALA A 100 -0.73 -5.68 -11.44
N GLN A 101 -1.73 -6.58 -11.33
CA GLN A 101 -1.64 -7.93 -11.88
C GLN A 101 -1.50 -7.92 -13.41
N GLN A 102 -2.20 -7.03 -14.10
CA GLN A 102 -2.10 -6.90 -15.54
C GLN A 102 -0.70 -6.51 -16.00
N GLN A 103 0.06 -5.84 -15.15
CA GLN A 103 1.43 -5.47 -15.44
C GLN A 103 2.45 -6.47 -14.86
N GLY A 104 1.98 -7.64 -14.44
CA GLY A 104 2.85 -8.71 -13.98
C GLY A 104 3.25 -8.66 -12.53
N ALA A 105 2.73 -7.72 -11.74
CA ALA A 105 3.03 -7.64 -10.32
C ALA A 105 2.19 -8.64 -9.53
N ARG A 106 2.79 -9.21 -8.49
CA ARG A 106 2.07 -9.96 -7.47
C ARG A 106 1.64 -9.00 -6.37
N VAL A 107 0.41 -9.13 -5.89
CA VAL A 107 -0.16 -8.20 -4.91
C VAL A 107 -0.38 -8.90 -3.59
N LEU A 108 0.09 -8.28 -2.51
CA LEU A 108 -0.26 -8.65 -1.16
C LEU A 108 -1.08 -7.51 -0.54
N LEU A 109 -2.33 -7.80 -0.21
CA LEU A 109 -3.21 -6.86 0.46
C LEU A 109 -3.05 -7.01 1.96
N ILE A 110 -2.63 -5.94 2.62
CA ILE A 110 -2.49 -5.92 4.07
C ILE A 110 -3.81 -5.46 4.67
N GLY A 111 -4.44 -6.36 5.44
CA GLY A 111 -5.69 -6.06 6.10
C GLY A 111 -5.48 -5.11 7.28
N ILE A 112 -6.44 -4.23 7.47
CA ILE A 112 -6.50 -3.35 8.64
C ILE A 112 -7.83 -3.57 9.33
N GLN A 113 -7.84 -3.33 10.65
CA GLN A 113 -9.06 -3.43 11.44
C GLN A 113 -9.50 -2.03 11.87
N ALA A 114 -10.69 -1.61 11.46
CA ALA A 114 -11.24 -0.34 11.88
C ALA A 114 -11.76 -0.43 13.32
N PRO A 115 -11.71 0.69 14.09
CA PRO A 115 -12.32 0.71 15.43
C PRO A 115 -13.81 0.36 15.37
N PRO A 116 -14.34 -0.34 16.39
CA PRO A 116 -15.75 -0.78 16.37
C PRO A 116 -16.75 0.36 16.25
N ASN A 117 -16.39 1.57 16.69
CA ASN A 117 -17.27 2.73 16.62
C ASN A 117 -17.53 3.23 15.19
N TYR A 118 -16.80 2.73 14.19
CA TYR A 118 -17.05 3.04 12.78
C TYR A 118 -18.02 2.05 12.11
N GLY A 119 -18.55 1.10 12.87
CA GLY A 119 -19.53 0.14 12.39
C GLY A 119 -18.95 -1.20 12.00
N LYS A 120 -19.82 -2.22 11.98
CA LYS A 120 -19.40 -3.60 11.74
C LYS A 120 -18.82 -3.82 10.35
N ARG A 121 -19.22 -3.02 9.36
CA ARG A 121 -18.74 -3.16 7.97
C ARG A 121 -17.25 -2.87 7.83
N TYR A 122 -16.72 -2.01 8.71
CA TYR A 122 -15.31 -1.64 8.69
C TYR A 122 -14.48 -2.33 9.77
N ALA A 123 -15.13 -2.96 10.73
CA ALA A 123 -14.46 -3.60 11.86
C ALA A 123 -13.78 -4.96 11.53
#